data_eb4ab90a0c716d58a943968b32c9b7aa
#
_entry.id   eb4ab90a0c716d58a943968b32c9b7aa
#
_cell.length_a   1.000
_cell.length_b   1.000
_cell.length_c   1.000
_cell.angle_alpha   90.00
_cell.angle_beta   90.00
_cell.angle_gamma   90.00
#
_symmetry.space_group_name_H-M   'P 1'
#
loop_
_entity.id
_entity.type
_entity.pdbx_description
1 polymer ?
#
loop_
_entity_poly.entity_id
_entity_poly.type
_entity_poly.pdbx_seq_one_letter_code
_entity_poly.pdbx_strand_id
1 'polypeptide(L)'
;MKRILFYLLKVFAFISRCINMNLYMTIIMKAHEIVGVRFSGRPEYIQADAYLDGSGGLTIGKGAVISTKVIILTHDWSFLKRINCPPSDNYNKIAFKPVNIGTNSFIGAGAIILPGSSIGEHCIIGAGTVVKGNIPDFSIVIGNPCKVIGDTRKNK
;
A
#
# COMPACT_ATOMS: atom_id res chain seq x y z
N MET A 1 8.72 -9.19 -19.36
CA MET A 1 8.41 -7.87 -19.93
C MET A 1 7.81 -6.89 -18.93
N LYS A 2 6.65 -7.15 -18.29
CA LYS A 2 5.99 -6.19 -17.35
C LYS A 2 6.89 -5.67 -16.23
N ARG A 3 7.69 -6.53 -15.58
CA ARG A 3 8.61 -6.13 -14.49
C ARG A 3 9.72 -5.20 -14.96
N ILE A 4 10.30 -5.45 -16.12
CA ILE A 4 11.34 -4.57 -16.70
C ILE A 4 10.76 -3.19 -16.98
N LEU A 5 9.61 -3.12 -17.62
CA LEU A 5 8.91 -1.86 -17.89
C LEU A 5 8.55 -1.10 -16.61
N PHE A 6 8.12 -1.81 -15.56
CA PHE A 6 7.87 -1.23 -14.24
C PHE A 6 9.10 -0.51 -13.68
N TYR A 7 10.26 -1.17 -13.67
CA TYR A 7 11.49 -0.57 -13.15
C TYR A 7 12.00 0.60 -14.02
N LEU A 8 11.89 0.49 -15.34
CA LEU A 8 12.24 1.59 -16.24
C LEU A 8 11.37 2.83 -15.98
N LEU A 9 10.07 2.64 -15.81
CA LEU A 9 9.16 3.74 -15.48
C LEU A 9 9.49 4.34 -14.11
N LYS A 10 9.86 3.55 -13.10
CA LYS A 10 10.28 4.10 -11.79
C LYS A 10 11.54 4.95 -11.89
N VAL A 11 12.54 4.53 -12.67
CA VAL A 11 13.74 5.34 -12.93
C VAL A 11 13.37 6.65 -13.64
N PHE A 12 12.52 6.57 -14.66
CA PHE A 12 12.07 7.76 -15.38
C PHE A 12 11.21 8.68 -14.50
N ALA A 13 10.36 8.12 -13.64
CA ALA A 13 9.63 8.88 -12.64
C ALA A 13 10.58 9.65 -11.71
N PHE A 14 11.64 8.99 -11.22
CA PHE A 14 12.61 9.64 -10.35
C PHE A 14 13.25 10.88 -11.01
N ILE A 15 13.63 10.78 -12.29
CA ILE A 15 14.19 11.91 -13.05
C ILE A 15 13.11 13.00 -13.23
N SER A 16 11.88 12.62 -13.59
CA SER A 16 10.79 13.57 -13.85
C SER A 16 10.35 14.35 -12.60
N ARG A 17 10.60 13.81 -11.39
CA ARG A 17 10.29 14.48 -10.12
C ARG A 17 11.01 15.83 -9.98
N CYS A 18 12.23 15.94 -10.48
CA CYS A 18 13.00 17.16 -10.44
C CYS A 18 12.47 18.24 -11.43
N ILE A 19 11.66 17.81 -12.41
CA ILE A 19 11.17 18.68 -13.47
C ILE A 19 9.71 19.09 -13.20
N ASN A 20 8.84 18.12 -12.95
CA ASN A 20 7.41 18.35 -12.79
C ASN A 20 6.74 17.25 -11.95
N MET A 21 6.16 17.63 -10.81
CA MET A 21 5.48 16.70 -9.90
C MET A 21 4.26 16.01 -10.54
N ASN A 22 3.53 16.67 -11.42
CA ASN A 22 2.40 16.07 -12.11
C ASN A 22 2.85 14.98 -13.07
N LEU A 23 3.96 15.19 -13.79
CA LEU A 23 4.56 14.17 -14.65
C LEU A 23 5.05 12.98 -13.83
N TYR A 24 5.76 13.25 -12.71
CA TYR A 24 6.16 12.20 -11.76
C TYR A 24 4.98 11.32 -11.34
N MET A 25 3.90 11.93 -10.83
CA MET A 25 2.73 11.19 -10.36
C MET A 25 2.05 10.38 -11.48
N THR A 26 1.99 10.92 -12.70
CA THR A 26 1.43 10.20 -13.84
C THR A 26 2.24 8.94 -14.17
N ILE A 27 3.57 9.06 -14.19
CA ILE A 27 4.48 7.94 -14.50
C ILE A 27 4.46 6.89 -13.38
N ILE A 28 4.51 7.32 -12.12
CA ILE A 28 4.53 6.39 -10.98
C ILE A 28 3.21 5.61 -10.87
N MET A 29 2.07 6.24 -11.11
CA MET A 29 0.78 5.55 -11.17
C MET A 29 0.77 4.50 -12.28
N LYS A 30 1.16 4.87 -13.51
CA LYS A 30 1.25 3.94 -14.65
C LYS A 30 2.17 2.76 -14.36
N ALA A 31 3.31 2.98 -13.72
CA ALA A 31 4.20 1.90 -13.30
C ALA A 31 3.48 0.90 -12.38
N HIS A 32 2.76 1.40 -11.36
CA HIS A 32 2.07 0.53 -10.41
C HIS A 32 0.83 -0.16 -11.02
N GLU A 33 0.11 0.48 -11.95
CA GLU A 33 -0.99 -0.15 -12.71
C GLU A 33 -0.51 -1.39 -13.49
N ILE A 34 0.68 -1.35 -14.09
CA ILE A 34 1.28 -2.48 -14.83
C ILE A 34 1.47 -3.72 -13.95
N VAL A 35 1.73 -3.52 -12.65
CA VAL A 35 1.90 -4.62 -11.68
C VAL A 35 0.62 -4.92 -10.89
N GLY A 36 -0.52 -4.34 -11.28
CA GLY A 36 -1.85 -4.71 -10.77
C GLY A 36 -2.41 -3.84 -9.65
N VAL A 37 -1.78 -2.71 -9.33
CA VAL A 37 -2.36 -1.74 -8.40
C VAL A 37 -3.50 -0.98 -9.09
N ARG A 38 -4.62 -0.80 -8.39
CA ARG A 38 -5.77 -0.02 -8.85
C ARG A 38 -5.85 1.31 -8.10
N PHE A 39 -6.26 2.35 -8.80
CA PHE A 39 -6.51 3.66 -8.22
C PHE A 39 -7.98 4.02 -8.40
N SER A 40 -8.69 4.34 -7.30
CA SER A 40 -10.07 4.85 -7.36
C SER A 40 -10.15 6.37 -7.62
N GLY A 41 -9.01 6.98 -7.87
CA GLY A 41 -8.81 8.38 -8.22
C GLY A 41 -7.32 8.72 -8.10
N ARG A 42 -6.95 9.96 -8.42
CA ARG A 42 -5.54 10.37 -8.35
C ARG A 42 -5.10 10.47 -6.87
N PRO A 43 -4.11 9.71 -6.42
CA PRO A 43 -3.44 9.94 -5.13
C PRO A 43 -2.77 11.31 -5.12
N GLU A 44 -2.60 11.89 -3.94
CA GLU A 44 -1.84 13.13 -3.80
C GLU A 44 -0.34 12.88 -4.02
N TYR A 45 0.18 11.80 -3.42
CA TYR A 45 1.57 11.44 -3.56
C TYR A 45 1.85 9.95 -3.33
N ILE A 46 2.76 9.39 -4.12
CA ILE A 46 3.33 8.05 -3.92
C ILE A 46 4.84 8.16 -4.04
N GLN A 47 5.55 7.82 -2.97
CA GLN A 47 7.01 7.81 -3.00
C GLN A 47 7.54 6.65 -3.85
N ALA A 48 8.57 6.92 -4.68
CA ALA A 48 9.08 5.96 -5.66
C ALA A 48 9.67 4.68 -5.03
N ASP A 49 10.14 4.74 -3.78
CA ASP A 49 10.72 3.62 -3.05
C ASP A 49 9.69 2.80 -2.25
N ALA A 50 8.41 3.19 -2.28
CA ALA A 50 7.35 2.35 -1.72
C ALA A 50 7.23 1.03 -2.48
N TYR A 51 7.03 -0.06 -1.73
CA TYR A 51 6.72 -1.39 -2.27
C TYR A 51 5.21 -1.63 -2.22
N LEU A 52 4.57 -1.61 -3.38
CA LEU A 52 3.13 -1.78 -3.53
C LEU A 52 2.85 -3.08 -4.28
N ASP A 53 2.40 -4.10 -3.56
CA ASP A 53 2.06 -5.41 -4.13
C ASP A 53 0.65 -5.39 -4.74
N GLY A 54 0.58 -5.39 -6.05
CA GLY A 54 -0.70 -5.44 -6.79
C GLY A 54 -1.24 -6.86 -7.03
N SER A 55 -0.48 -7.91 -6.69
CA SER A 55 -0.79 -9.30 -7.10
C SER A 55 -2.09 -9.85 -6.51
N GLY A 56 -2.45 -9.46 -5.28
CA GLY A 56 -3.66 -9.92 -4.58
C GLY A 56 -4.81 -8.90 -4.57
N GLY A 57 -4.66 -7.80 -5.30
CA GLY A 57 -5.67 -6.74 -5.37
C GLY A 57 -5.39 -5.61 -4.37
N LEU A 58 -4.58 -4.64 -4.76
CA LEU A 58 -4.38 -3.39 -4.02
C LEU A 58 -5.19 -2.27 -4.67
N THR A 59 -5.99 -1.58 -3.86
CA THR A 59 -6.70 -0.37 -4.29
C THR A 59 -6.25 0.82 -3.44
N ILE A 60 -5.92 1.94 -4.09
CA ILE A 60 -5.50 3.19 -3.43
C ILE A 60 -6.49 4.30 -3.79
N GLY A 61 -7.01 4.95 -2.76
CA GLY A 61 -8.01 6.02 -2.84
C GLY A 61 -7.46 7.33 -3.39
N LYS A 62 -8.38 8.17 -3.87
CA LYS A 62 -8.10 9.55 -4.28
C LYS A 62 -7.48 10.33 -3.11
N GLY A 63 -6.50 11.20 -3.39
CA GLY A 63 -5.86 12.05 -2.38
C GLY A 63 -5.01 11.29 -1.34
N ALA A 64 -4.86 9.97 -1.46
CA ALA A 64 -4.02 9.21 -0.54
C ALA A 64 -2.54 9.60 -0.71
N VAL A 65 -1.81 9.57 0.41
CA VAL A 65 -0.36 9.80 0.44
C VAL A 65 0.34 8.54 0.89
N ILE A 66 1.27 8.03 0.08
CA ILE A 66 2.12 6.88 0.41
C ILE A 66 3.56 7.37 0.57
N SER A 67 4.06 7.32 1.80
CA SER A 67 5.38 7.85 2.16
C SER A 67 6.51 6.87 1.78
N THR A 68 7.74 7.28 2.07
CA THR A 68 8.96 6.52 1.79
C THR A 68 8.98 5.18 2.51
N LYS A 69 9.53 4.14 1.86
CA LYS A 69 9.72 2.79 2.42
C LYS A 69 8.44 2.14 2.96
N VAL A 70 7.27 2.61 2.57
CA VAL A 70 6.00 1.93 2.86
C VAL A 70 5.99 0.58 2.15
N ILE A 71 5.52 -0.47 2.85
CA ILE A 71 5.36 -1.81 2.32
C ILE A 71 3.88 -2.20 2.40
N ILE A 72 3.25 -2.45 1.26
CA ILE A 72 1.87 -2.96 1.21
C ILE A 72 1.91 -4.35 0.59
N LEU A 73 1.48 -5.35 1.35
CA LEU A 73 1.46 -6.76 0.95
C LEU A 73 0.03 -7.22 0.72
N THR A 74 -0.20 -7.96 -0.36
CA THR A 74 -1.51 -8.53 -0.70
C THR A 74 -1.50 -10.06 -0.76
N HIS A 75 -0.37 -10.70 -0.40
CA HIS A 75 -0.25 -12.16 -0.33
C HIS A 75 0.51 -12.59 0.92
N ASP A 76 0.22 -13.82 1.37
CA ASP A 76 0.84 -14.43 2.56
C ASP A 76 1.30 -15.85 2.23
N TRP A 77 2.61 -16.07 2.31
CA TRP A 77 3.25 -17.38 2.14
C TRP A 77 3.34 -18.17 3.46
N SER A 78 3.16 -17.52 4.61
CA SER A 78 3.27 -18.18 5.92
C SER A 78 2.22 -19.27 6.12
N PHE A 79 1.11 -19.15 5.42
CA PHE A 79 0.07 -20.17 5.39
C PHE A 79 0.61 -21.58 5.07
N LEU A 80 1.60 -21.69 4.18
CA LEU A 80 2.21 -22.98 3.78
C LEU A 80 3.03 -23.65 4.90
N LYS A 81 3.30 -22.91 5.99
CA LYS A 81 4.10 -23.40 7.15
C LYS A 81 3.24 -23.74 8.36
N ARG A 82 1.90 -23.72 8.22
CA ARG A 82 1.01 -24.14 9.31
C ARG A 82 1.05 -25.65 9.48
N ILE A 83 1.03 -26.12 10.73
CA ILE A 83 1.18 -27.55 11.11
C ILE A 83 0.18 -28.47 10.39
N ASN A 84 -1.04 -27.99 10.12
CA ASN A 84 -2.12 -28.75 9.47
C ASN A 84 -2.29 -28.39 7.98
N CYS A 85 -1.29 -27.82 7.34
CA CYS A 85 -1.34 -27.57 5.89
C CYS A 85 -1.05 -28.88 5.17
N PRO A 86 -1.97 -29.43 4.37
CA PRO A 86 -1.71 -30.66 3.63
C PRO A 86 -0.54 -30.47 2.67
N PRO A 87 0.35 -31.46 2.50
CA PRO A 87 1.57 -31.35 1.71
C PRO A 87 1.36 -31.30 0.20
N SER A 88 0.13 -31.39 -0.28
CA SER A 88 -0.16 -31.47 -1.70
C SER A 88 -0.23 -30.12 -2.40
N ASP A 89 0.40 -30.02 -3.57
CA ASP A 89 0.12 -29.13 -4.72
C ASP A 89 -0.08 -27.62 -4.45
N ASN A 90 0.42 -27.13 -3.32
CA ASN A 90 -0.04 -25.86 -2.73
C ASN A 90 0.73 -24.62 -3.18
N TYR A 91 1.65 -24.70 -4.15
CA TYR A 91 2.17 -23.50 -4.82
C TYR A 91 1.04 -22.67 -5.47
N ASN A 92 -0.10 -23.29 -5.76
CA ASN A 92 -1.29 -22.61 -6.30
C ASN A 92 -2.20 -22.02 -5.21
N LYS A 93 -1.90 -22.19 -3.92
CA LYS A 93 -2.72 -21.70 -2.80
C LYS A 93 -2.03 -20.60 -1.98
N ILE A 94 -1.30 -19.72 -2.63
CA ILE A 94 -0.89 -18.46 -1.99
C ILE A 94 -2.17 -17.74 -1.53
N ALA A 95 -2.25 -17.42 -0.25
CA ALA A 95 -3.39 -16.67 0.27
C ALA A 95 -3.31 -15.22 -0.22
N PHE A 96 -3.92 -14.94 -1.35
CA PHE A 96 -4.14 -13.57 -1.82
C PHE A 96 -5.28 -12.94 -1.02
N LYS A 97 -5.01 -11.78 -0.43
CA LYS A 97 -6.00 -11.03 0.34
C LYS A 97 -5.90 -9.56 -0.06
N PRO A 98 -6.98 -9.00 -0.62
CA PRO A 98 -6.95 -7.63 -1.09
C PRO A 98 -6.67 -6.64 0.05
N VAL A 99 -6.05 -5.53 -0.31
CA VAL A 99 -5.82 -4.39 0.59
C VAL A 99 -6.46 -3.15 -0.01
N ASN A 100 -7.14 -2.38 0.84
CA ASN A 100 -7.76 -1.11 0.46
C ASN A 100 -7.18 0.03 1.29
N ILE A 101 -6.79 1.11 0.61
CA ILE A 101 -6.40 2.37 1.23
C ILE A 101 -7.46 3.40 0.88
N GLY A 102 -8.14 3.93 1.88
CA GLY A 102 -9.23 4.89 1.71
C GLY A 102 -8.78 6.25 1.22
N THR A 103 -9.76 7.04 0.80
CA THR A 103 -9.59 8.39 0.28
C THR A 103 -8.93 9.31 1.31
N ASN A 104 -8.03 10.20 0.87
CA ASN A 104 -7.33 11.18 1.69
C ASN A 104 -6.58 10.59 2.91
N SER A 105 -6.20 9.31 2.88
CA SER A 105 -5.47 8.68 3.97
C SER A 105 -3.96 8.80 3.77
N PHE A 106 -3.25 9.02 4.87
CA PHE A 106 -1.80 9.15 4.92
C PHE A 106 -1.16 7.88 5.47
N ILE A 107 -0.23 7.29 4.73
CA ILE A 107 0.55 6.12 5.15
C ILE A 107 1.98 6.58 5.41
N GLY A 108 2.37 6.61 6.69
CA GLY A 108 3.64 7.10 7.19
C GLY A 108 4.84 6.26 6.78
N ALA A 109 6.02 6.87 6.82
CA ALA A 109 7.27 6.26 6.39
C ALA A 109 7.54 4.90 7.07
N GLY A 110 7.92 3.90 6.29
CA GLY A 110 8.22 2.56 6.79
C GLY A 110 7.03 1.79 7.37
N ALA A 111 5.80 2.27 7.22
CA ALA A 111 4.62 1.51 7.63
C ALA A 111 4.46 0.25 6.79
N ILE A 112 3.97 -0.83 7.41
CA ILE A 112 3.73 -2.13 6.78
C ILE A 112 2.24 -2.44 6.85
N ILE A 113 1.61 -2.59 5.69
CA ILE A 113 0.20 -2.96 5.59
C ILE A 113 0.12 -4.43 5.19
N LEU A 114 -0.44 -5.26 6.07
CA LEU A 114 -0.50 -6.70 5.90
C LEU A 114 -1.70 -7.13 5.04
N PRO A 115 -1.63 -8.31 4.40
CA PRO A 115 -2.66 -8.82 3.52
C PRO A 115 -4.05 -8.88 4.19
N GLY A 116 -5.07 -8.40 3.47
CA GLY A 116 -6.46 -8.36 3.94
C GLY A 116 -6.78 -7.16 4.84
N SER A 117 -5.90 -6.18 4.91
CA SER A 117 -6.17 -4.94 5.66
C SER A 117 -7.01 -3.97 4.84
N SER A 118 -7.89 -3.24 5.53
CA SER A 118 -8.65 -2.14 4.96
C SER A 118 -8.45 -0.89 5.82
N ILE A 119 -7.93 0.16 5.23
CA ILE A 119 -7.76 1.46 5.87
C ILE A 119 -8.87 2.35 5.35
N GLY A 120 -9.64 2.92 6.28
CA GLY A 120 -10.75 3.83 6.00
C GLY A 120 -10.29 5.15 5.38
N GLU A 121 -11.23 6.06 5.20
CA GLU A 121 -10.98 7.39 4.66
C GLU A 121 -10.42 8.33 5.73
N HIS A 122 -9.62 9.33 5.30
CA HIS A 122 -9.05 10.36 6.17
C HIS A 122 -8.25 9.80 7.37
N CYS A 123 -7.66 8.60 7.23
CA CYS A 123 -6.84 7.99 8.26
C CYS A 123 -5.40 8.50 8.23
N ILE A 124 -4.75 8.50 9.38
CA ILE A 124 -3.30 8.71 9.51
C ILE A 124 -2.68 7.45 10.10
N ILE A 125 -1.87 6.75 9.31
CA ILE A 125 -1.03 5.65 9.76
C ILE A 125 0.36 6.20 10.05
N GLY A 126 0.78 6.15 11.31
CA GLY A 126 2.08 6.66 11.74
C GLY A 126 3.26 5.88 11.15
N ALA A 127 4.43 6.51 11.15
CA ALA A 127 5.66 5.88 10.65
C ALA A 127 5.97 4.57 11.40
N GLY A 128 6.46 3.55 10.68
CA GLY A 128 6.82 2.25 11.24
C GLY A 128 5.66 1.41 11.78
N THR A 129 4.43 1.83 11.59
CA THR A 129 3.24 1.10 12.06
C THR A 129 3.01 -0.17 11.25
N VAL A 130 2.68 -1.28 11.92
CA VAL A 130 2.30 -2.55 11.28
C VAL A 130 0.79 -2.74 11.40
N VAL A 131 0.08 -2.57 10.28
CA VAL A 131 -1.38 -2.66 10.23
C VAL A 131 -1.83 -4.05 9.79
N LYS A 132 -2.77 -4.63 10.54
CA LYS A 132 -3.50 -5.84 10.18
C LYS A 132 -4.97 -5.69 10.55
N GLY A 133 -5.86 -5.94 9.58
CA GLY A 133 -7.31 -5.84 9.77
C GLY A 133 -7.88 -4.47 9.36
N ASN A 134 -9.03 -4.14 9.92
CA ASN A 134 -9.78 -2.97 9.49
C ASN A 134 -9.50 -1.75 10.39
N ILE A 135 -9.16 -0.65 9.79
CA ILE A 135 -9.00 0.66 10.43
C ILE A 135 -10.20 1.52 10.04
N PRO A 136 -11.02 1.96 11.00
CA PRO A 136 -12.16 2.84 10.74
C PRO A 136 -11.74 4.19 10.14
N ASP A 137 -12.68 4.85 9.46
CA ASP A 137 -12.48 6.20 8.96
C ASP A 137 -12.03 7.16 10.05
N PHE A 138 -11.28 8.17 9.69
CA PHE A 138 -10.78 9.25 10.55
C PHE A 138 -9.86 8.80 11.69
N SER A 139 -9.34 7.56 11.65
CA SER A 139 -8.47 7.05 12.72
C SER A 139 -7.03 7.56 12.58
N ILE A 140 -6.42 7.88 13.73
CA ILE A 140 -4.97 8.05 13.87
C ILE A 140 -4.41 6.78 14.52
N VAL A 141 -3.48 6.09 13.84
CA VAL A 141 -3.01 4.74 14.20
C VAL A 141 -1.49 4.71 14.27
N ILE A 142 -0.94 4.13 15.34
CA ILE A 142 0.51 3.95 15.50
C ILE A 142 0.86 2.57 16.08
N GLY A 143 2.09 2.15 15.88
CA GLY A 143 2.74 1.06 16.62
C GLY A 143 2.71 -0.31 15.95
N ASN A 144 3.35 -1.27 16.62
CA ASN A 144 3.37 -2.69 16.29
C ASN A 144 3.23 -3.50 17.60
N PRO A 145 2.07 -4.15 17.84
CA PRO A 145 0.83 -4.11 17.03
C PRO A 145 0.21 -2.70 17.00
N CYS A 146 -0.49 -2.38 15.91
CA CYS A 146 -1.09 -1.07 15.74
C CYS A 146 -2.24 -0.81 16.72
N LYS A 147 -2.36 0.45 17.15
CA LYS A 147 -3.46 0.93 18.01
C LYS A 147 -4.01 2.23 17.47
N VAL A 148 -5.34 2.39 17.51
CA VAL A 148 -5.99 3.67 17.28
C VAL A 148 -5.74 4.56 18.50
N ILE A 149 -5.15 5.72 18.30
CA ILE A 149 -4.77 6.67 19.36
C ILE A 149 -5.50 8.01 19.25
N GLY A 150 -6.25 8.23 18.18
CA GLY A 150 -6.93 9.49 17.95
C GLY A 150 -7.89 9.47 16.78
N ASP A 151 -8.46 10.64 16.52
CA ASP A 151 -9.42 10.90 15.45
C ASP A 151 -8.98 12.18 14.71
N THR A 152 -8.88 12.11 13.38
CA THR A 152 -8.39 13.21 12.53
C THR A 152 -9.33 14.42 12.48
N ARG A 153 -10.59 14.28 12.94
CA ARG A 153 -11.57 15.36 13.04
C ARG A 153 -11.41 16.20 14.30
N LYS A 154 -10.67 15.68 15.28
CA LYS A 154 -10.47 16.39 16.57
C LYS A 154 -9.18 17.20 16.47
N ASN A 155 -9.31 18.52 16.51
CA ASN A 155 -8.17 19.40 16.76
C ASN A 155 -7.66 19.13 18.18
N LYS A 156 -6.35 18.92 18.32
CA LYS A 156 -5.72 18.93 19.64
C LYS A 156 -5.61 20.35 20.14
#